data_2b5037944a94c36408ddc770229585e2
#
_entry.id   2b5037944a94c36408ddc770229585e2
#
_cell.length_a   1.000
_cell.length_b   1.000
_cell.length_c   1.000
_cell.angle_alpha   90.00
_cell.angle_beta   90.00
_cell.angle_gamma   90.00
#
_symmetry.space_group_name_H-M   'P 1'
#
loop_
_entity.id
_entity.type
_entity.pdbx_description
1 polymer ?
#
loop_
_entity_poly.entity_id
_entity_poly.type
_entity_poly.pdbx_seq_one_letter_code
_entity_poly.pdbx_strand_id
1 'polypeptide(L)'
;AASMQKQYPGNIFDFSVRHMENSEAINPNDLADPDSLNRYVDGGGYGLSPLGYFMRGAGPVDESEMPFQNNIEAENKADLLIKPIAQVKEAEYMPHKETFLLPDTTDEFIAEAKYNIMKYGAAGCAYYSYDPLYNMDKNSFYNNQRGTYQNHAVTIIGWDDNFSADNFVAKPPADGAWIIQ
;
A
#
# COMPACT_ATOMS: atom_id res chain seq x y z
N ALA A 1 -5.39 1.53 -8.16
CA ALA A 1 -5.86 2.75 -8.84
C ALA A 1 -4.74 3.40 -9.68
N ALA A 2 -3.64 3.87 -9.11
CA ALA A 2 -2.60 4.65 -9.81
C ALA A 2 -2.04 3.99 -11.09
N SER A 3 -1.76 2.68 -11.07
CA SER A 3 -1.31 1.95 -12.27
C SER A 3 -2.34 1.93 -13.40
N MET A 4 -3.62 1.85 -13.07
CA MET A 4 -4.69 1.91 -14.07
C MET A 4 -4.90 3.34 -14.57
N GLN A 5 -4.84 4.35 -13.71
CA GLN A 5 -4.90 5.75 -14.13
C GLN A 5 -3.78 6.11 -15.09
N LYS A 6 -2.59 5.55 -14.89
CA LYS A 6 -1.47 5.73 -15.83
C LYS A 6 -1.77 5.13 -17.20
N GLN A 7 -2.38 3.95 -17.26
CA GLN A 7 -2.74 3.29 -18.51
C GLN A 7 -3.95 3.93 -19.20
N TYR A 8 -4.85 4.52 -18.44
CA TYR A 8 -6.11 5.13 -18.89
C TYR A 8 -6.24 6.56 -18.33
N PRO A 9 -5.44 7.52 -18.84
CA PRO A 9 -5.47 8.90 -18.38
C PRO A 9 -6.88 9.50 -18.51
N GLY A 10 -7.30 10.22 -17.48
CA GLY A 10 -8.62 10.86 -17.43
C GLY A 10 -9.73 10.01 -16.78
N ASN A 11 -9.50 8.72 -16.54
CA ASN A 11 -10.42 7.89 -15.77
C ASN A 11 -10.07 7.98 -14.29
N ILE A 12 -11.09 7.94 -13.44
CA ILE A 12 -10.94 7.80 -11.99
C ILE A 12 -11.25 6.36 -11.64
N PHE A 13 -10.35 5.73 -10.88
CA PHE A 13 -10.53 4.38 -10.40
C PHE A 13 -10.59 4.39 -8.88
N ASP A 14 -11.67 3.86 -8.35
CA ASP A 14 -11.87 3.66 -6.93
C ASP A 14 -12.12 2.18 -6.67
N PHE A 15 -11.28 1.57 -5.85
CA PHE A 15 -11.29 0.12 -5.64
C PHE A 15 -11.63 -0.20 -4.21
N SER A 16 -12.52 -1.19 -4.06
CA SER A 16 -12.97 -1.66 -2.77
C SER A 16 -11.83 -2.21 -1.91
N VAL A 17 -11.49 -1.46 -0.88
CA VAL A 17 -10.60 -1.91 0.18
C VAL A 17 -11.27 -3.05 0.96
N ARG A 18 -12.57 -2.93 1.20
CA ARG A 18 -13.35 -3.93 1.92
C ARG A 18 -13.38 -5.29 1.24
N HIS A 19 -13.52 -5.34 -0.09
CA HIS A 19 -13.43 -6.61 -0.82
C HIS A 19 -12.04 -7.25 -0.66
N MET A 20 -10.98 -6.45 -0.67
CA MET A 20 -9.63 -6.95 -0.45
C MET A 20 -9.47 -7.50 0.98
N GLU A 21 -9.90 -6.77 1.99
CA GLU A 21 -9.86 -7.19 3.41
C GLU A 21 -10.62 -8.51 3.62
N ASN A 22 -11.84 -8.60 3.12
CA ASN A 22 -12.66 -9.81 3.24
C ASN A 22 -12.03 -10.99 2.49
N SER A 23 -11.47 -10.74 1.30
CA SER A 23 -10.79 -11.77 0.51
C SER A 23 -9.51 -12.28 1.15
N GLU A 24 -8.79 -11.44 1.91
CA GLU A 24 -7.59 -11.83 2.66
C GLU A 24 -7.94 -12.57 3.96
N ALA A 25 -9.10 -12.30 4.55
CA ALA A 25 -9.58 -12.97 5.75
C ALA A 25 -9.96 -14.44 5.51
N ILE A 26 -10.19 -14.85 4.26
CA ILE A 26 -10.57 -16.22 3.93
C ILE A 26 -9.34 -17.11 3.78
N ASN A 27 -9.24 -18.13 4.61
CA ASN A 27 -8.32 -19.24 4.38
C ASN A 27 -8.90 -20.16 3.29
N PRO A 28 -8.26 -20.29 2.12
CA PRO A 28 -8.77 -21.15 1.06
C PRO A 28 -8.89 -22.64 1.45
N ASN A 29 -8.20 -23.07 2.51
CA ASN A 29 -8.30 -24.44 3.04
C ASN A 29 -9.52 -24.63 3.95
N ASP A 30 -10.16 -23.57 4.41
CA ASP A 30 -11.27 -23.59 5.35
C ASP A 30 -12.61 -23.17 4.71
N LEU A 31 -12.70 -23.24 3.38
CA LEU A 31 -13.93 -22.86 2.64
C LEU A 31 -15.18 -23.68 3.07
N ALA A 32 -14.97 -24.80 3.75
CA ALA A 32 -16.04 -25.65 4.28
C ALA A 32 -16.48 -25.25 5.70
N ASP A 33 -15.71 -24.44 6.40
CA ASP A 33 -16.00 -24.00 7.77
C ASP A 33 -16.64 -22.60 7.76
N PRO A 34 -17.93 -22.46 8.14
CA PRO A 34 -18.56 -21.16 8.25
C PRO A 34 -17.92 -20.25 9.30
N ASP A 35 -17.23 -20.82 10.31
CA ASP A 35 -16.53 -20.05 11.35
C ASP A 35 -15.12 -19.60 10.92
N SER A 36 -14.63 -20.07 9.79
CA SER A 36 -13.32 -19.64 9.24
C SER A 36 -13.29 -18.17 8.81
N LEU A 37 -14.45 -17.53 8.72
CA LEU A 37 -14.61 -16.09 8.48
C LEU A 37 -14.31 -15.21 9.70
N ASN A 38 -14.08 -15.81 10.86
CA ASN A 38 -13.78 -15.11 12.11
C ASN A 38 -12.34 -14.60 12.24
N ARG A 39 -11.59 -14.50 11.15
CA ARG A 39 -10.35 -13.73 11.16
C ARG A 39 -10.71 -12.25 11.21
N TYR A 40 -10.09 -11.55 12.14
CA TYR A 40 -10.19 -10.12 12.31
C TYR A 40 -9.99 -9.41 10.97
N VAL A 41 -11.06 -8.93 10.39
CA VAL A 41 -11.04 -8.15 9.14
C VAL A 41 -10.19 -6.87 9.35
N ASP A 42 -10.13 -6.36 10.57
CA ASP A 42 -9.40 -5.16 10.99
C ASP A 42 -8.06 -5.49 11.69
N GLY A 43 -7.52 -6.65 11.46
CA GLY A 43 -6.24 -7.09 12.07
C GLY A 43 -4.97 -6.53 11.43
N GLY A 44 -5.10 -5.65 10.46
CA GLY A 44 -3.99 -5.20 9.63
C GLY A 44 -3.51 -6.27 8.65
N GLY A 45 -2.48 -5.96 7.88
CA GLY A 45 -1.94 -6.85 6.87
C GLY A 45 -0.43 -6.68 6.66
N TYR A 46 0.13 -7.57 5.88
CA TYR A 46 1.53 -7.48 5.45
C TYR A 46 1.58 -6.90 4.04
N GLY A 47 2.68 -6.24 3.67
CA GLY A 47 2.84 -5.63 2.34
C GLY A 47 2.67 -6.59 1.16
N LEU A 48 2.78 -7.90 1.38
CA LEU A 48 2.52 -8.93 0.36
C LEU A 48 1.05 -9.36 0.25
N SER A 49 0.19 -9.01 1.20
CA SER A 49 -1.24 -9.37 1.15
C SER A 49 -1.94 -8.81 -0.08
N PRO A 50 -1.83 -7.51 -0.39
CA PRO A 50 -2.42 -6.97 -1.63
C PRO A 50 -1.88 -7.65 -2.89
N LEU A 51 -0.60 -8.01 -2.90
CA LEU A 51 -0.02 -8.74 -4.02
C LEU A 51 -0.68 -10.11 -4.20
N GLY A 52 -0.86 -10.86 -3.12
CA GLY A 52 -1.57 -12.14 -3.12
C GLY A 52 -3.00 -12.01 -3.65
N TYR A 53 -3.73 -11.00 -3.21
CA TYR A 53 -5.07 -10.68 -3.66
C TYR A 53 -5.14 -10.44 -5.17
N PHE A 54 -4.26 -9.62 -5.71
CA PHE A 54 -4.22 -9.32 -7.14
C PHE A 54 -3.72 -10.49 -7.99
N MET A 55 -2.68 -11.18 -7.53
CA MET A 55 -2.07 -12.27 -8.32
C MET A 55 -2.95 -13.51 -8.45
N ARG A 56 -3.81 -13.80 -7.46
CA ARG A 56 -4.80 -14.88 -7.57
C ARG A 56 -6.04 -14.49 -8.38
N GLY A 57 -6.12 -13.24 -8.88
CA GLY A 57 -7.23 -12.76 -9.68
C GLY A 57 -8.52 -12.48 -8.89
N ALA A 58 -8.41 -12.27 -7.57
CA ALA A 58 -9.57 -11.94 -6.72
C ALA A 58 -10.05 -10.50 -6.89
N GLY A 59 -9.20 -9.58 -7.39
CA GLY A 59 -9.53 -8.18 -7.60
C GLY A 59 -8.62 -7.51 -8.63
N PRO A 60 -8.74 -6.19 -8.83
CA PRO A 60 -9.56 -5.24 -8.05
C PRO A 60 -11.04 -5.28 -8.39
N VAL A 61 -11.86 -4.97 -7.41
CA VAL A 61 -13.30 -4.77 -7.52
C VAL A 61 -13.60 -3.28 -7.35
N ASP A 62 -14.61 -2.77 -8.06
CA ASP A 62 -15.03 -1.36 -7.93
C ASP A 62 -15.60 -1.08 -6.54
N GLU A 63 -15.32 0.11 -5.99
CA GLU A 63 -15.80 0.51 -4.66
C GLU A 63 -17.34 0.50 -4.59
N SER A 64 -18.03 0.79 -5.68
CA SER A 64 -19.49 0.79 -5.72
C SER A 64 -20.13 -0.60 -5.57
N GLU A 65 -19.38 -1.67 -5.89
CA GLU A 65 -19.85 -3.06 -5.73
C GLU A 65 -19.74 -3.57 -4.29
N MET A 66 -18.76 -3.06 -3.54
CA MET A 66 -18.56 -3.36 -2.11
C MET A 66 -17.99 -2.14 -1.40
N PRO A 67 -18.84 -1.16 -1.02
CA PRO A 67 -18.41 0.08 -0.39
C PRO A 67 -17.78 -0.12 0.97
N PHE A 68 -16.79 0.70 1.30
CA PHE A 68 -16.16 0.71 2.62
C PHE A 68 -17.19 1.00 3.72
N GLN A 69 -17.19 0.20 4.76
CA GLN A 69 -18.05 0.35 5.93
C GLN A 69 -17.22 0.13 7.19
N ASN A 70 -17.44 0.98 8.20
CA ASN A 70 -16.74 0.88 9.49
C ASN A 70 -17.32 -0.23 10.42
N ASN A 71 -17.99 -1.24 9.89
CA ASN A 71 -18.46 -2.36 10.69
C ASN A 71 -17.54 -3.58 10.48
N ILE A 72 -17.28 -4.27 11.58
CA ILE A 72 -16.37 -5.44 11.64
C ILE A 72 -17.10 -6.74 11.26
N GLU A 73 -18.36 -6.67 10.83
CA GLU A 73 -19.11 -7.87 10.49
C GLU A 73 -18.57 -8.51 9.21
N ALA A 74 -18.23 -9.79 9.31
CA ALA A 74 -17.84 -10.60 8.17
C ALA A 74 -19.00 -10.66 7.17
N GLU A 75 -18.74 -10.28 5.94
CA GLU A 75 -19.72 -10.32 4.88
C GLU A 75 -19.95 -11.75 4.35
N ASN A 76 -21.03 -11.91 3.64
CA ASN A 76 -21.44 -13.20 3.08
C ASN A 76 -20.39 -13.68 2.06
N LYS A 77 -20.08 -14.97 2.05
CA LYS A 77 -19.18 -15.60 1.07
C LYS A 77 -19.54 -15.28 -0.40
N ALA A 78 -20.82 -15.01 -0.69
CA ALA A 78 -21.28 -14.63 -2.01
C ALA A 78 -20.68 -13.29 -2.49
N ASP A 79 -20.39 -12.38 -1.56
CA ASP A 79 -19.86 -11.06 -1.88
C ASP A 79 -18.41 -11.14 -2.40
N LEU A 80 -17.72 -12.22 -2.09
CA LEU A 80 -16.37 -12.50 -2.59
C LEU A 80 -16.32 -13.07 -4.00
N LEU A 81 -17.46 -13.40 -4.57
CA LEU A 81 -17.60 -13.83 -5.97
C LEU A 81 -17.82 -12.67 -6.94
N ILE A 82 -17.69 -11.43 -6.46
CA ILE A 82 -17.76 -10.24 -7.32
C ILE A 82 -16.63 -10.31 -8.35
N LYS A 83 -17.01 -10.10 -9.60
CA LYS A 83 -16.07 -10.20 -10.71
C LYS A 83 -15.07 -9.04 -10.68
N PRO A 84 -13.76 -9.31 -10.69
CA PRO A 84 -12.77 -8.25 -10.79
C PRO A 84 -12.88 -7.49 -12.11
N ILE A 85 -12.67 -6.19 -12.06
CA ILE A 85 -12.73 -5.30 -13.25
C ILE A 85 -11.41 -5.25 -14.01
N ALA A 86 -10.33 -5.76 -13.42
CA ALA A 86 -9.01 -5.84 -14.03
C ALA A 86 -8.23 -7.02 -13.47
N GLN A 87 -7.12 -7.33 -14.10
CA GLN A 87 -6.15 -8.31 -13.60
C GLN A 87 -4.74 -7.73 -13.65
N VAL A 88 -3.95 -8.01 -12.61
CA VAL A 88 -2.54 -7.71 -12.59
C VAL A 88 -1.80 -8.70 -13.48
N LYS A 89 -1.05 -8.19 -14.45
CA LYS A 89 -0.23 -9.00 -15.35
C LYS A 89 1.19 -9.19 -14.85
N GLU A 90 1.69 -8.18 -14.16
CA GLU A 90 3.07 -8.12 -13.70
C GLU A 90 3.13 -7.34 -12.39
N ALA A 91 3.92 -7.82 -11.45
CA ALA A 91 4.29 -7.10 -10.25
C ALA A 91 5.79 -7.30 -10.03
N GLU A 92 6.48 -6.22 -9.70
CA GLU A 92 7.90 -6.26 -9.40
C GLU A 92 8.10 -6.05 -7.90
N TYR A 93 8.86 -6.94 -7.31
CA TYR A 93 9.26 -6.83 -5.92
C TYR A 93 10.69 -6.31 -5.87
N MET A 94 10.85 -5.10 -5.35
CA MET A 94 12.17 -4.56 -5.08
C MET A 94 12.71 -5.23 -3.81
N PRO A 95 13.83 -5.95 -3.88
CA PRO A 95 14.37 -6.63 -2.72
C PRO A 95 14.76 -5.60 -1.67
N HIS A 96 14.00 -5.57 -0.59
CA HIS A 96 14.39 -4.85 0.59
C HIS A 96 15.55 -5.61 1.24
N LYS A 97 16.69 -4.99 1.39
CA LYS A 97 17.75 -5.54 2.21
C LYS A 97 17.32 -5.47 3.67
N GLU A 98 16.61 -6.49 4.12
CA GLU A 98 16.26 -6.69 5.52
C GLU A 98 17.50 -6.94 6.36
N THR A 99 18.30 -5.94 6.56
CA THR A 99 19.28 -5.99 7.63
C THR A 99 19.10 -4.76 8.48
N PHE A 100 18.80 -4.95 9.74
CA PHE A 100 18.77 -3.93 10.78
C PHE A 100 20.05 -3.07 10.86
N LEU A 101 21.00 -3.32 9.99
CA LEU A 101 22.35 -2.76 9.97
C LEU A 101 22.69 -2.05 8.65
N LEU A 102 21.72 -1.86 7.72
CA LEU A 102 22.09 -1.20 6.47
C LEU A 102 22.12 0.30 6.63
N PRO A 103 23.24 0.87 6.25
CA PRO A 103 23.30 2.28 5.95
C PRO A 103 22.53 2.52 4.65
N ASP A 104 21.74 3.58 4.69
CA ASP A 104 21.39 4.43 3.58
C ASP A 104 20.83 3.76 2.31
N THR A 105 19.65 4.16 1.96
CA THR A 105 19.11 4.08 0.61
C THR A 105 20.17 4.59 -0.36
N THR A 106 20.76 3.69 -1.14
CA THR A 106 21.75 4.09 -2.14
C THR A 106 21.05 4.88 -3.25
N ASP A 107 21.77 5.77 -3.90
CA ASP A 107 21.26 6.52 -5.07
C ASP A 107 20.71 5.57 -6.14
N GLU A 108 21.31 4.40 -6.29
CA GLU A 108 20.84 3.34 -7.19
C GLU A 108 19.46 2.81 -6.81
N PHE A 109 19.21 2.57 -5.51
CA PHE A 109 17.90 2.13 -5.03
C PHE A 109 16.83 3.22 -5.27
N ILE A 110 17.16 4.49 -5.00
CA ILE A 110 16.27 5.62 -5.26
C ILE A 110 15.96 5.73 -6.75
N ALA A 111 16.95 5.59 -7.62
CA ALA A 111 16.78 5.63 -9.05
C ALA A 111 15.91 4.48 -9.57
N GLU A 112 16.10 3.26 -9.03
CA GLU A 112 15.28 2.10 -9.34
C GLU A 112 13.83 2.28 -8.88
N ALA A 113 13.62 2.80 -7.66
CA ALA A 113 12.28 3.12 -7.16
C ALA A 113 11.56 4.14 -8.04
N LYS A 114 12.23 5.22 -8.43
CA LYS A 114 11.70 6.22 -9.36
C LYS A 114 11.35 5.62 -10.73
N TYR A 115 12.24 4.76 -11.27
CA TYR A 115 12.00 4.06 -12.52
C TYR A 115 10.74 3.18 -12.43
N ASN A 116 10.59 2.43 -11.35
CA ASN A 116 9.44 1.55 -11.14
C ASN A 116 8.13 2.33 -10.95
N ILE A 117 8.16 3.45 -10.24
CA ILE A 117 7.00 4.36 -10.14
C ILE A 117 6.63 4.91 -11.52
N MET A 118 7.62 5.32 -12.32
CA MET A 118 7.38 5.75 -13.70
C MET A 118 6.84 4.62 -14.57
N LYS A 119 7.33 3.40 -14.41
CA LYS A 119 6.90 2.24 -15.21
C LYS A 119 5.50 1.77 -14.85
N TYR A 120 5.21 1.61 -13.56
CA TYR A 120 3.98 0.99 -13.06
C TYR A 120 2.93 1.98 -12.54
N GLY A 121 3.30 3.22 -12.27
CA GLY A 121 2.42 4.28 -11.77
C GLY A 121 2.43 4.44 -10.25
N ALA A 122 2.85 3.43 -9.50
CA ALA A 122 2.95 3.49 -8.04
C ALA A 122 3.83 2.36 -7.50
N ALA A 123 4.28 2.51 -6.24
CA ALA A 123 4.97 1.49 -5.49
C ALA A 123 4.38 1.39 -4.07
N GLY A 124 4.07 0.18 -3.61
CA GLY A 124 3.68 -0.07 -2.23
C GLY A 124 4.92 -0.08 -1.32
N CYS A 125 4.83 0.55 -0.18
CA CYS A 125 5.87 0.48 0.85
C CYS A 125 5.27 0.53 2.26
N ALA A 126 6.11 0.29 3.26
CA ALA A 126 5.74 0.46 4.65
C ALA A 126 6.84 1.23 5.39
N TYR A 127 6.44 2.01 6.39
CA TYR A 127 7.35 2.76 7.23
C TYR A 127 6.87 2.80 8.68
N TYR A 128 7.71 3.29 9.57
CA TYR A 128 7.31 3.55 10.95
C TYR A 128 6.72 4.96 11.05
N SER A 129 5.42 5.02 11.23
CA SER A 129 4.69 6.27 11.49
C SER A 129 4.74 6.61 12.99
N TYR A 130 5.04 7.87 13.28
CA TYR A 130 5.10 8.42 14.63
C TYR A 130 4.62 9.88 14.60
N ASP A 131 3.42 10.13 15.09
CA ASP A 131 2.73 11.41 14.98
C ASP A 131 3.55 12.65 15.38
N PRO A 132 4.39 12.62 16.44
CA PRO A 132 5.21 13.76 16.79
C PRO A 132 6.21 14.22 15.72
N LEU A 133 6.51 13.39 14.73
CA LEU A 133 7.38 13.74 13.60
C LEU A 133 6.60 14.21 12.37
N TYR A 134 5.27 14.25 12.45
CA TYR A 134 4.43 14.72 11.35
C TYR A 134 4.24 16.25 11.41
N ASN A 135 4.58 16.92 10.33
CA ASN A 135 4.35 18.35 10.15
C ASN A 135 2.97 18.58 9.51
N MET A 136 1.99 18.98 10.33
CA MET A 136 0.62 19.22 9.89
C MET A 136 0.50 20.38 8.87
N ASP A 137 1.33 21.41 8.99
CA ASP A 137 1.27 22.58 8.11
C ASP A 137 1.83 22.29 6.70
N LYS A 138 2.74 21.35 6.62
CA LYS A 138 3.45 20.98 5.37
C LYS A 138 3.04 19.61 4.84
N ASN A 139 2.21 18.88 5.59
CA ASN A 139 1.83 17.49 5.28
C ASN A 139 3.06 16.63 5.01
N SER A 140 4.06 16.70 5.89
CA SER A 140 5.34 16.04 5.69
C SER A 140 5.77 15.25 6.91
N PHE A 141 6.48 14.16 6.66
CA PHE A 141 6.96 13.25 7.69
C PHE A 141 8.37 12.77 7.35
N TYR A 142 9.26 12.83 8.32
CA TYR A 142 10.57 12.21 8.24
C TYR A 142 10.92 11.58 9.58
N ASN A 143 11.29 10.30 9.53
CA ASN A 143 11.74 9.57 10.71
C ASN A 143 13.25 9.31 10.64
N ASN A 144 13.98 9.90 11.58
CA ASN A 144 15.42 9.71 11.74
C ASN A 144 15.79 8.65 12.80
N GLN A 145 14.80 7.96 13.36
CA GLN A 145 15.01 6.93 14.38
C GLN A 145 15.27 5.59 13.69
N ARG A 146 16.41 4.98 14.03
CA ARG A 146 16.78 3.64 13.52
C ARG A 146 16.16 2.54 14.37
N GLY A 147 15.89 1.38 13.77
CA GLY A 147 15.47 0.18 14.49
C GLY A 147 13.98 0.14 14.89
N THR A 148 13.15 0.99 14.30
CA THR A 148 11.71 0.98 14.53
C THR A 148 11.02 -0.02 13.59
N TYR A 149 10.00 -0.72 14.10
CA TYR A 149 9.16 -1.59 13.28
C TYR A 149 8.27 -0.77 12.37
N GLN A 150 8.06 -1.25 11.14
CA GLN A 150 7.07 -0.69 10.24
C GLN A 150 5.67 -0.93 10.81
N ASN A 151 4.89 0.14 10.96
CA ASN A 151 3.52 0.10 11.50
C ASN A 151 2.49 0.71 10.56
N HIS A 152 2.91 1.23 9.41
CA HIS A 152 2.03 1.89 8.44
C HIS A 152 2.43 1.56 7.01
N ALA A 153 1.45 1.11 6.24
CA ALA A 153 1.61 0.81 4.82
C ALA A 153 1.00 1.93 3.97
N VAL A 154 1.70 2.33 2.94
CA VAL A 154 1.30 3.42 2.03
C VAL A 154 1.66 3.09 0.59
N THR A 155 1.13 3.89 -0.31
CA THR A 155 1.48 3.85 -1.73
C THR A 155 2.26 5.10 -2.11
N ILE A 156 3.47 4.92 -2.66
CA ILE A 156 4.24 6.00 -3.27
C ILE A 156 3.72 6.21 -4.68
N ILE A 157 3.30 7.42 -4.98
CA ILE A 157 2.73 7.81 -6.28
C ILE A 157 3.60 8.81 -7.05
N GLY A 158 4.69 9.26 -6.44
CA GLY A 158 5.60 10.23 -7.06
C GLY A 158 6.68 10.70 -6.09
N TRP A 159 7.37 11.77 -6.49
CA TRP A 159 8.39 12.43 -5.67
C TRP A 159 8.56 13.89 -6.08
N ASP A 160 9.19 14.67 -5.19
CA ASP A 160 9.67 16.02 -5.46
C ASP A 160 11.11 16.13 -4.94
N ASP A 161 12.09 16.22 -5.84
CA ASP A 161 13.51 16.30 -5.48
C ASP A 161 13.89 17.66 -4.87
N ASN A 162 13.02 18.66 -5.00
CA ASN A 162 13.25 20.01 -4.49
C ASN A 162 12.44 20.32 -3.22
N PHE A 163 11.71 19.34 -2.68
CA PHE A 163 10.96 19.57 -1.44
C PHE A 163 11.92 19.85 -0.29
N SER A 164 11.84 21.06 0.28
CA SER A 164 12.85 21.51 1.24
C SER A 164 12.88 20.67 2.51
N ALA A 165 14.08 20.33 2.94
CA ALA A 165 14.34 19.67 4.23
C ALA A 165 13.80 20.47 5.43
N ASP A 166 13.65 21.80 5.31
CA ASP A 166 13.09 22.65 6.35
C ASP A 166 11.57 22.49 6.54
N ASN A 167 10.89 21.78 5.65
CA ASN A 167 9.48 21.47 5.77
C ASN A 167 9.18 20.33 6.77
N PHE A 168 10.17 19.61 7.25
CA PHE A 168 9.99 18.49 8.16
C PHE A 168 10.20 18.88 9.63
N VAL A 169 9.53 18.20 10.56
CA VAL A 169 9.74 18.38 12.00
C VAL A 169 11.16 17.95 12.39
N ALA A 170 11.56 16.74 12.01
CA ALA A 170 12.94 16.32 12.06
C ALA A 170 13.58 16.59 10.71
N LYS A 171 14.61 17.43 10.66
CA LYS A 171 15.24 17.81 9.39
C LYS A 171 16.00 16.65 8.77
N PRO A 172 15.64 16.21 7.55
CA PRO A 172 16.44 15.23 6.81
C PRO A 172 17.78 15.84 6.34
N PRO A 173 18.75 15.00 5.94
CA PRO A 173 20.09 15.46 5.56
C PRO A 173 20.15 16.22 4.24
N ALA A 174 19.12 16.10 3.40
CA ALA A 174 19.01 16.75 2.08
C ALA A 174 17.55 17.06 1.74
N ASP A 175 17.35 17.91 0.75
CA ASP A 175 16.05 18.15 0.13
C ASP A 175 15.56 16.91 -0.63
N GLY A 176 14.26 16.82 -0.84
CA GLY A 176 13.57 15.77 -1.53
C GLY A 176 12.56 15.03 -0.66
N ALA A 177 11.47 14.60 -1.28
CA ALA A 177 10.42 13.82 -0.62
C ALA A 177 9.73 12.86 -1.58
N TRP A 178 9.26 11.73 -1.05
CA TRP A 178 8.29 10.88 -1.73
C TRP A 178 6.88 11.43 -1.52
N ILE A 179 6.05 11.34 -2.55
CA ILE A 179 4.61 11.67 -2.47
C ILE A 179 3.87 10.37 -2.22
N ILE A 180 3.17 10.31 -1.09
CA ILE A 180 2.47 9.11 -0.63
C ILE A 180 0.95 9.33 -0.52
N GLN A 181 0.23 8.24 -0.64
CA GLN A 181 -1.22 8.15 -0.45
C GLN A 181 -1.54 6.98 0.48
#